data_3aac62f1528aead0ed80887310b86289
#
_entry.id   3aac62f1528aead0ed80887310b86289
#
_cell.length_a   1.000
_cell.length_b   1.000
_cell.length_c   1.000
_cell.angle_alpha   90.00
_cell.angle_beta   90.00
_cell.angle_gamma   90.00
#
_symmetry.space_group_name_H-M   'P 1'
#
loop_
_entity.id
_entity.type
_entity.pdbx_description
1 polymer ?
#
loop_
_entity_poly.entity_id
_entity_poly.type
_entity_poly.pdbx_seq_one_letter_code
_entity_poly.pdbx_strand_id
1 'polypeptide(L)'
;MKKSILFILPDLNAGGAERIVTTIANHLPREKFSPSILLLRKEGLYLDFLQNDVEIIDIKTPRIRHALKPILQQIRKRKPDIVFSGFGEVNAYLSLFIKLFPKTKFIARETNVVSQHVTRREIRFFYKFYNNYNKIICQSDDMMNDLVENFKIKKDKLIKINNPVDFSFIEEKLENATKPESYREGYKNVVAIGNLSSRKGFDNLLKVFVKLKQHKVLLHILGDGRDREMLHQMKL
;
A
#
# COMPACT_ATOMS: atom_id res chain seq x y z
N MET A 1 -19.63 19.95 -10.81
CA MET A 1 -19.94 18.52 -10.48
C MET A 1 -18.74 17.91 -9.75
N LYS A 2 -19.00 17.12 -8.68
CA LYS A 2 -17.95 16.36 -7.99
C LYS A 2 -17.42 15.25 -8.90
N LYS A 3 -16.11 14.97 -8.84
CA LYS A 3 -15.53 13.85 -9.58
C LYS A 3 -15.58 12.57 -8.74
N SER A 4 -16.11 11.50 -9.30
CA SER A 4 -16.15 10.19 -8.67
C SER A 4 -14.79 9.50 -8.79
N ILE A 5 -14.28 8.98 -7.65
CA ILE A 5 -13.04 8.20 -7.61
C ILE A 5 -13.34 6.81 -7.09
N LEU A 6 -12.95 5.80 -7.86
CA LEU A 6 -13.01 4.40 -7.47
C LEU A 6 -11.59 3.91 -7.14
N PHE A 7 -11.33 3.71 -5.86
CA PHE A 7 -10.11 3.03 -5.41
C PHE A 7 -10.28 1.52 -5.52
N ILE A 8 -9.23 0.80 -5.92
CA ILE A 8 -9.26 -0.66 -6.06
C ILE A 8 -8.11 -1.27 -5.27
N LEU A 9 -8.47 -2.14 -4.32
CA LEU A 9 -7.54 -2.89 -3.46
C LEU A 9 -8.01 -4.35 -3.30
N PRO A 10 -7.10 -5.27 -2.96
CA PRO A 10 -7.50 -6.64 -2.60
C PRO A 10 -8.36 -6.69 -1.34
N ASP A 11 -7.92 -6.02 -0.29
CA ASP A 11 -8.56 -5.93 1.03
C ASP A 11 -8.04 -4.68 1.75
N LEU A 12 -8.37 -4.51 3.02
CA LEU A 12 -7.89 -3.43 3.89
C LEU A 12 -7.15 -3.97 5.13
N ASN A 13 -6.36 -5.03 4.95
CA ASN A 13 -5.50 -5.57 6.00
C ASN A 13 -4.41 -4.59 6.44
N ALA A 14 -3.66 -4.95 7.49
CA ALA A 14 -2.60 -4.10 8.05
C ALA A 14 -1.38 -3.99 7.12
N GLY A 15 -1.51 -3.24 6.03
CA GLY A 15 -0.48 -2.99 5.04
C GLY A 15 -0.26 -1.51 4.74
N GLY A 16 0.90 -1.21 4.14
CA GLY A 16 1.25 0.17 3.80
C GLY A 16 0.44 0.74 2.63
N ALA A 17 0.05 -0.08 1.66
CA ALA A 17 -0.76 0.36 0.53
C ALA A 17 -2.19 0.66 0.98
N GLU A 18 -2.75 -0.20 1.83
CA GLU A 18 -4.08 -0.11 2.42
C GLU A 18 -4.19 1.16 3.26
N ARG A 19 -3.22 1.40 4.17
CA ARG A 19 -3.16 2.62 4.97
C ARG A 19 -3.16 3.87 4.09
N ILE A 20 -2.32 3.92 3.07
CA ILE A 20 -2.21 5.09 2.20
C ILE A 20 -3.52 5.36 1.45
N VAL A 21 -4.17 4.33 0.91
CA VAL A 21 -5.45 4.51 0.20
C VAL A 21 -6.55 4.94 1.17
N THR A 22 -6.61 4.37 2.37
CA THR A 22 -7.55 4.80 3.43
C THR A 22 -7.32 6.27 3.79
N THR A 23 -6.06 6.67 4.04
CA THR A 23 -5.72 8.07 4.33
C THR A 23 -6.14 8.98 3.18
N ILE A 24 -5.83 8.65 1.93
CA ILE A 24 -6.24 9.46 0.78
C ILE A 24 -7.77 9.53 0.69
N ALA A 25 -8.47 8.41 0.77
CA ALA A 25 -9.93 8.37 0.66
C ALA A 25 -10.60 9.24 1.73
N ASN A 26 -10.09 9.21 2.96
CA ASN A 26 -10.62 10.00 4.08
C ASN A 26 -10.39 11.51 3.90
N HIS A 27 -9.23 11.91 3.39
CA HIS A 27 -8.83 13.34 3.31
C HIS A 27 -9.15 14.01 1.96
N LEU A 28 -9.74 13.32 1.00
CA LEU A 28 -10.19 13.96 -0.23
C LEU A 28 -11.25 15.03 0.07
N PRO A 29 -11.11 16.26 -0.46
CA PRO A 29 -12.10 17.32 -0.26
C PRO A 29 -13.44 16.94 -0.90
N ARG A 30 -14.46 16.79 -0.06
CA ARG A 30 -15.80 16.29 -0.43
C ARG A 30 -16.59 17.22 -1.34
N GLU A 31 -16.23 18.48 -1.39
CA GLU A 31 -16.79 19.44 -2.35
C GLU A 31 -16.35 19.16 -3.80
N LYS A 32 -15.17 18.49 -3.97
CA LYS A 32 -14.57 18.20 -5.28
C LYS A 32 -14.67 16.72 -5.67
N PHE A 33 -14.65 15.82 -4.69
CA PHE A 33 -14.53 14.39 -4.93
C PHE A 33 -15.56 13.57 -4.17
N SER A 34 -15.96 12.45 -4.77
CA SER A 34 -16.79 11.40 -4.16
C SER A 34 -16.00 10.08 -4.21
N PRO A 35 -15.33 9.69 -3.11
CA PRO A 35 -14.57 8.44 -3.05
C PRO A 35 -15.46 7.23 -2.85
N SER A 36 -15.07 6.13 -3.49
CA SER A 36 -15.57 4.78 -3.21
C SER A 36 -14.41 3.79 -3.26
N ILE A 37 -14.47 2.70 -2.52
CA ILE A 37 -13.44 1.67 -2.49
C ILE A 37 -14.04 0.34 -2.94
N LEU A 38 -13.46 -0.25 -3.98
CA LEU A 38 -13.76 -1.59 -4.41
C LEU A 38 -12.72 -2.55 -3.82
N LEU A 39 -13.21 -3.50 -3.06
CA LEU A 39 -12.42 -4.54 -2.44
C LEU A 39 -12.73 -5.89 -3.07
N LEU A 40 -11.70 -6.72 -3.25
CA LEU A 40 -11.89 -8.11 -3.63
C LEU A 40 -12.53 -8.88 -2.48
N ARG A 41 -12.15 -8.51 -1.24
CA ARG A 41 -12.70 -9.03 0.02
C ARG A 41 -12.86 -7.88 1.00
N LYS A 42 -14.06 -7.73 1.54
CA LYS A 42 -14.33 -6.73 2.57
C LYS A 42 -13.83 -7.23 3.92
N GLU A 43 -12.53 -7.17 4.14
CA GLU A 43 -11.86 -7.56 5.37
C GLU A 43 -10.66 -6.66 5.66
N GLY A 44 -10.23 -6.62 6.92
CA GLY A 44 -9.01 -5.95 7.34
C GLY A 44 -9.22 -4.80 8.30
N LEU A 45 -8.13 -4.49 9.02
CA LEU A 45 -8.08 -3.48 10.09
C LEU A 45 -8.51 -2.08 9.63
N TYR A 46 -8.15 -1.69 8.42
CA TYR A 46 -8.42 -0.33 7.92
C TYR A 46 -9.88 -0.10 7.54
N LEU A 47 -10.77 -1.11 7.61
CA LEU A 47 -12.21 -0.91 7.46
C LEU A 47 -12.76 0.03 8.53
N ASP A 48 -12.30 -0.13 9.78
CA ASP A 48 -12.76 0.65 10.93
C ASP A 48 -12.22 2.10 10.93
N PHE A 49 -11.22 2.36 10.10
CA PHE A 49 -10.63 3.70 9.94
C PHE A 49 -11.22 4.49 8.77
N LEU A 50 -12.07 3.88 7.95
CA LEU A 50 -12.73 4.59 6.86
C LEU A 50 -13.83 5.51 7.39
N GLN A 51 -13.91 6.71 6.82
CA GLN A 51 -15.04 7.60 7.07
C GLN A 51 -16.34 6.99 6.53
N ASN A 52 -17.44 7.21 7.24
CA ASN A 52 -18.76 6.61 6.95
C ASN A 52 -19.31 6.98 5.56
N ASP A 53 -18.84 8.07 4.96
CA ASP A 53 -19.25 8.54 3.64
C ASP A 53 -18.49 7.89 2.48
N VAL A 54 -17.48 7.05 2.77
CA VAL A 54 -16.75 6.29 1.76
C VAL A 54 -17.49 4.98 1.47
N GLU A 55 -18.10 4.89 0.29
CA GLU A 55 -18.81 3.67 -0.12
C GLU A 55 -17.83 2.51 -0.30
N ILE A 56 -18.14 1.36 0.29
CA ILE A 56 -17.37 0.11 0.13
C ILE A 56 -18.13 -0.84 -0.79
N ILE A 57 -17.45 -1.32 -1.84
CA ILE A 57 -17.97 -2.30 -2.80
C ILE A 57 -17.18 -3.60 -2.59
N ASP A 58 -17.83 -4.64 -2.10
CA ASP A 58 -17.24 -5.97 -1.97
C ASP A 58 -17.62 -6.85 -3.17
N ILE A 59 -16.62 -7.30 -3.94
CA ILE A 59 -16.86 -8.20 -5.07
C ILE A 59 -16.70 -9.68 -4.72
N LYS A 60 -16.41 -9.99 -3.46
CA LYS A 60 -16.34 -11.35 -2.89
C LYS A 60 -15.50 -12.33 -3.71
N THR A 61 -14.33 -11.88 -4.15
CA THR A 61 -13.46 -12.67 -5.04
C THR A 61 -12.13 -12.98 -4.34
N PRO A 62 -11.83 -14.25 -4.03
CA PRO A 62 -10.68 -14.61 -3.19
C PRO A 62 -9.33 -14.47 -3.91
N ARG A 63 -9.31 -14.41 -5.24
CA ARG A 63 -8.08 -14.38 -6.04
C ARG A 63 -8.11 -13.26 -7.08
N ILE A 64 -7.03 -12.49 -7.15
CA ILE A 64 -6.90 -11.34 -8.06
C ILE A 64 -7.19 -11.70 -9.52
N ARG A 65 -6.69 -12.84 -10.00
CA ARG A 65 -6.93 -13.29 -11.38
C ARG A 65 -8.42 -13.47 -11.73
N HIS A 66 -9.27 -13.77 -10.76
CA HIS A 66 -10.72 -13.92 -10.95
C HIS A 66 -11.48 -12.61 -10.75
N ALA A 67 -10.82 -11.61 -10.14
CA ALA A 67 -11.41 -10.32 -9.83
C ALA A 67 -11.55 -9.41 -11.06
N LEU A 68 -10.77 -9.67 -12.12
CA LEU A 68 -10.73 -8.77 -13.28
C LEU A 68 -12.10 -8.53 -13.91
N LYS A 69 -12.85 -9.58 -14.22
CA LYS A 69 -14.20 -9.46 -14.80
C LYS A 69 -15.16 -8.68 -13.89
N PRO A 70 -15.31 -9.01 -12.60
CA PRO A 70 -16.09 -8.20 -11.65
C PRO A 70 -15.64 -6.74 -11.55
N ILE A 71 -14.34 -6.46 -11.52
CA ILE A 71 -13.82 -5.09 -11.51
C ILE A 71 -14.27 -4.33 -12.75
N LEU A 72 -14.06 -4.89 -13.94
CA LEU A 72 -14.47 -4.26 -15.21
C LEU A 72 -15.99 -4.02 -15.27
N GLN A 73 -16.80 -4.94 -14.74
CA GLN A 73 -18.24 -4.78 -14.62
C GLN A 73 -18.61 -3.60 -13.70
N GLN A 74 -17.94 -3.45 -12.54
CA GLN A 74 -18.18 -2.32 -11.66
C GLN A 74 -17.76 -0.99 -12.29
N ILE A 75 -16.62 -0.93 -12.97
CA ILE A 75 -16.19 0.27 -13.70
C ILE A 75 -17.22 0.63 -14.79
N ARG A 76 -17.72 -0.35 -15.55
CA ARG A 76 -18.74 -0.12 -16.60
C ARG A 76 -20.07 0.36 -16.02
N LYS A 77 -20.50 -0.22 -14.89
CA LYS A 77 -21.77 0.13 -14.23
C LYS A 77 -21.70 1.52 -13.62
N ARG A 78 -20.62 1.85 -12.92
CA ARG A 78 -20.46 3.07 -12.12
C ARG A 78 -19.95 4.26 -12.93
N LYS A 79 -19.22 4.00 -14.00
CA LYS A 79 -18.61 5.01 -14.88
C LYS A 79 -17.82 6.07 -14.09
N PRO A 80 -16.88 5.66 -13.22
CA PRO A 80 -16.15 6.63 -12.39
C PRO A 80 -15.31 7.57 -13.27
N ASP A 81 -15.14 8.82 -12.83
CA ASP A 81 -14.25 9.77 -13.49
C ASP A 81 -12.79 9.32 -13.37
N ILE A 82 -12.44 8.75 -12.21
CA ILE A 82 -11.08 8.29 -11.91
C ILE A 82 -11.15 6.88 -11.32
N VAL A 83 -10.31 5.99 -11.83
CA VAL A 83 -9.95 4.71 -11.18
C VAL A 83 -8.54 4.84 -10.65
N PHE A 84 -8.38 4.60 -9.34
CA PHE A 84 -7.09 4.58 -8.66
C PHE A 84 -6.80 3.18 -8.15
N SER A 85 -5.76 2.54 -8.67
CA SER A 85 -5.34 1.22 -8.23
C SER A 85 -4.01 1.30 -7.50
N GLY A 86 -3.97 0.81 -6.25
CA GLY A 86 -2.82 0.88 -5.34
C GLY A 86 -2.07 -0.44 -5.17
N PHE A 87 -2.36 -1.46 -5.97
CA PHE A 87 -1.77 -2.79 -5.82
C PHE A 87 -1.21 -3.32 -7.15
N GLY A 88 0.09 -3.59 -7.22
CA GLY A 88 0.83 -3.85 -8.46
C GLY A 88 0.25 -4.97 -9.34
N GLU A 89 -0.24 -6.09 -8.77
CA GLU A 89 -0.84 -7.17 -9.57
C GLU A 89 -2.19 -6.74 -10.18
N VAL A 90 -2.99 -5.98 -9.44
CA VAL A 90 -4.24 -5.39 -9.96
C VAL A 90 -3.93 -4.38 -11.05
N ASN A 91 -2.90 -3.53 -10.82
CA ASN A 91 -2.43 -2.57 -11.82
C ASN A 91 -2.04 -3.27 -13.12
N ALA A 92 -1.29 -4.37 -13.02
CA ALA A 92 -0.84 -5.13 -14.18
C ALA A 92 -2.02 -5.62 -15.02
N TYR A 93 -2.97 -6.31 -14.40
CA TYR A 93 -4.13 -6.84 -15.12
C TYR A 93 -5.02 -5.73 -15.72
N LEU A 94 -5.26 -4.65 -14.98
CA LEU A 94 -6.08 -3.54 -15.46
C LEU A 94 -5.48 -2.84 -16.68
N SER A 95 -4.15 -2.76 -16.77
CA SER A 95 -3.44 -2.03 -17.82
C SER A 95 -3.88 -2.41 -19.24
N LEU A 96 -4.22 -3.67 -19.47
CA LEU A 96 -4.70 -4.18 -20.77
C LEU A 96 -6.05 -3.61 -21.15
N PHE A 97 -6.93 -3.33 -20.20
CA PHE A 97 -8.35 -3.03 -20.42
C PHE A 97 -8.69 -1.54 -20.32
N ILE A 98 -7.74 -0.69 -19.98
CA ILE A 98 -7.94 0.76 -19.78
C ILE A 98 -8.60 1.41 -21.00
N LYS A 99 -8.19 1.03 -22.21
CA LYS A 99 -8.73 1.59 -23.47
C LYS A 99 -10.20 1.32 -23.69
N LEU A 100 -10.81 0.38 -22.97
CA LEU A 100 -12.25 0.12 -23.01
C LEU A 100 -13.09 1.20 -22.31
N PHE A 101 -12.42 2.10 -21.54
CA PHE A 101 -13.06 3.13 -20.73
C PHE A 101 -12.50 4.52 -21.05
N PRO A 102 -12.72 5.05 -22.26
CA PRO A 102 -12.05 6.29 -22.71
C PRO A 102 -12.44 7.53 -21.93
N LYS A 103 -13.58 7.51 -21.21
CA LYS A 103 -14.05 8.62 -20.36
C LYS A 103 -13.51 8.58 -18.92
N THR A 104 -12.94 7.47 -18.49
CA THR A 104 -12.38 7.26 -17.15
C THR A 104 -10.86 7.49 -17.16
N LYS A 105 -10.34 8.25 -16.21
CA LYS A 105 -8.89 8.39 -16.01
C LYS A 105 -8.37 7.28 -15.11
N PHE A 106 -7.32 6.60 -15.51
CA PHE A 106 -6.71 5.53 -14.73
C PHE A 106 -5.37 5.99 -14.15
N ILE A 107 -5.23 5.83 -12.84
CA ILE A 107 -4.02 6.13 -12.08
C ILE A 107 -3.57 4.84 -11.40
N ALA A 108 -2.35 4.41 -11.67
CA ALA A 108 -1.70 3.34 -10.92
C ALA A 108 -0.79 3.95 -9.85
N ARG A 109 -0.69 3.30 -8.69
CA ARG A 109 0.36 3.57 -7.71
C ARG A 109 1.20 2.30 -7.55
N GLU A 110 2.49 2.40 -7.86
CA GLU A 110 3.44 1.33 -7.58
C GLU A 110 3.97 1.45 -6.14
N THR A 111 4.28 0.33 -5.54
CA THR A 111 4.68 0.24 -4.12
C THR A 111 6.08 -0.30 -3.92
N ASN A 112 6.71 -0.79 -4.99
CA ASN A 112 8.03 -1.41 -4.97
C ASN A 112 8.76 -1.15 -6.29
N VAL A 113 10.08 -1.40 -6.32
CA VAL A 113 10.87 -1.50 -7.56
C VAL A 113 10.42 -2.76 -8.29
N VAL A 114 9.76 -2.58 -9.43
CA VAL A 114 9.00 -3.65 -10.12
C VAL A 114 9.92 -4.77 -10.60
N SER A 115 11.07 -4.45 -11.18
CA SER A 115 12.03 -5.45 -11.69
C SER A 115 12.52 -6.41 -10.62
N GLN A 116 12.63 -5.94 -9.37
CA GLN A 116 13.12 -6.71 -8.23
C GLN A 116 12.02 -7.55 -7.56
N HIS A 117 10.75 -7.10 -7.64
CA HIS A 117 9.65 -7.71 -6.88
C HIS A 117 8.70 -8.54 -7.74
N VAL A 118 8.53 -8.20 -9.02
CA VAL A 118 7.66 -8.94 -9.93
C VAL A 118 8.46 -10.02 -10.64
N THR A 119 8.48 -11.21 -10.03
CA THR A 119 9.20 -12.38 -10.55
C THR A 119 8.35 -13.20 -11.55
N ARG A 120 7.04 -13.14 -11.46
CA ARG A 120 6.11 -13.89 -12.31
C ARG A 120 6.08 -13.33 -13.71
N ARG A 121 6.45 -14.16 -14.70
CA ARG A 121 6.56 -13.76 -16.12
C ARG A 121 5.24 -13.27 -16.71
N GLU A 122 4.13 -13.90 -16.34
CA GLU A 122 2.79 -13.51 -16.76
C GLU A 122 2.41 -12.10 -16.27
N ILE A 123 2.80 -11.73 -15.05
CA ILE A 123 2.56 -10.38 -14.54
C ILE A 123 3.44 -9.36 -15.26
N ARG A 124 4.73 -9.68 -15.48
CA ARG A 124 5.65 -8.83 -16.25
C ARG A 124 5.16 -8.54 -17.66
N PHE A 125 4.48 -9.51 -18.29
CA PHE A 125 3.89 -9.30 -19.62
C PHE A 125 2.91 -8.14 -19.65
N PHE A 126 2.09 -7.96 -18.63
CA PHE A 126 1.09 -6.88 -18.58
C PHE A 126 1.71 -5.49 -18.45
N TYR A 127 2.95 -5.36 -17.98
CA TYR A 127 3.64 -4.07 -17.95
C TYR A 127 3.87 -3.46 -19.35
N LYS A 128 3.80 -4.25 -20.42
CA LYS A 128 3.81 -3.75 -21.80
C LYS A 128 2.63 -2.79 -22.09
N PHE A 129 1.55 -2.89 -21.32
CA PHE A 129 0.34 -2.08 -21.46
C PHE A 129 0.29 -0.91 -20.47
N TYR A 130 1.28 -0.74 -19.61
CA TYR A 130 1.28 0.31 -18.57
C TYR A 130 1.27 1.73 -19.13
N ASN A 131 1.75 1.95 -20.34
CA ASN A 131 1.61 3.22 -21.03
C ASN A 131 0.16 3.62 -21.34
N ASN A 132 -0.81 2.72 -21.12
CA ASN A 132 -2.24 3.04 -21.20
C ASN A 132 -2.72 3.84 -19.97
N TYR A 133 -2.05 3.76 -18.83
CA TYR A 133 -2.37 4.59 -17.67
C TYR A 133 -2.24 6.07 -17.98
N ASN A 134 -3.11 6.90 -17.41
CA ASN A 134 -2.99 8.35 -17.52
C ASN A 134 -1.80 8.86 -16.71
N LYS A 135 -1.64 8.34 -15.48
CA LYS A 135 -0.49 8.59 -14.60
C LYS A 135 -0.15 7.36 -13.78
N ILE A 136 1.13 7.23 -13.43
CA ILE A 136 1.66 6.19 -12.56
C ILE A 136 2.43 6.90 -11.45
N ILE A 137 1.99 6.70 -10.21
CA ILE A 137 2.62 7.30 -9.02
C ILE A 137 3.71 6.36 -8.51
N CYS A 138 4.90 6.89 -8.33
CA CYS A 138 6.05 6.25 -7.71
C CYS A 138 6.46 7.02 -6.45
N GLN A 139 7.08 6.36 -5.46
CA GLN A 139 7.52 7.01 -4.24
C GLN A 139 9.00 7.41 -4.26
N SER A 140 9.77 6.93 -5.24
CA SER A 140 11.20 7.25 -5.38
C SER A 140 11.61 7.38 -6.84
N ASP A 141 12.76 8.01 -7.06
CA ASP A 141 13.37 8.10 -8.38
C ASP A 141 13.81 6.72 -8.90
N ASP A 142 14.28 5.84 -8.01
CA ASP A 142 14.64 4.45 -8.37
C ASP A 142 13.47 3.70 -8.96
N MET A 143 12.26 3.86 -8.39
CA MET A 143 11.05 3.24 -8.94
C MET A 143 10.70 3.81 -10.32
N MET A 144 10.88 5.11 -10.52
CA MET A 144 10.65 5.75 -11.82
C MET A 144 11.66 5.26 -12.85
N ASN A 145 12.93 5.24 -12.49
CA ASN A 145 14.02 4.78 -13.37
C ASN A 145 13.82 3.30 -13.75
N ASP A 146 13.47 2.45 -12.80
CA ASP A 146 13.17 1.03 -13.04
C ASP A 146 12.06 0.86 -14.08
N LEU A 147 10.98 1.61 -13.97
CA LEU A 147 9.86 1.54 -14.92
C LEU A 147 10.26 2.02 -16.31
N VAL A 148 11.11 3.06 -16.42
CA VAL A 148 11.60 3.56 -17.71
C VAL A 148 12.56 2.56 -18.34
N GLU A 149 13.56 2.11 -17.60
CA GLU A 149 14.68 1.31 -18.13
C GLU A 149 14.26 -0.13 -18.41
N ASN A 150 13.57 -0.75 -17.47
CA ASN A 150 13.24 -2.18 -17.54
C ASN A 150 11.87 -2.48 -18.20
N PHE A 151 10.94 -1.51 -18.18
CA PHE A 151 9.58 -1.71 -18.69
C PHE A 151 9.18 -0.76 -19.81
N LYS A 152 10.08 0.16 -20.22
CA LYS A 152 9.86 1.11 -21.32
C LYS A 152 8.64 2.00 -21.12
N ILE A 153 8.37 2.37 -19.86
CA ILE A 153 7.29 3.30 -19.53
C ILE A 153 7.75 4.73 -19.84
N LYS A 154 6.87 5.50 -20.48
CA LYS A 154 7.15 6.88 -20.85
C LYS A 154 7.27 7.76 -19.60
N LYS A 155 8.31 8.62 -19.54
CA LYS A 155 8.57 9.51 -18.39
C LYS A 155 7.41 10.46 -18.08
N ASP A 156 6.70 10.94 -19.11
CA ASP A 156 5.54 11.82 -18.95
C ASP A 156 4.34 11.14 -18.27
N LYS A 157 4.32 9.81 -18.18
CA LYS A 157 3.32 9.04 -17.43
C LYS A 157 3.64 8.95 -15.94
N LEU A 158 4.90 9.11 -15.57
CA LEU A 158 5.38 8.91 -14.21
C LEU A 158 5.31 10.21 -13.41
N ILE A 159 4.97 10.08 -12.14
CA ILE A 159 5.00 11.19 -11.18
C ILE A 159 5.50 10.67 -9.83
N LYS A 160 6.46 11.40 -9.22
CA LYS A 160 6.89 11.10 -7.87
C LYS A 160 6.01 11.81 -6.86
N ILE A 161 5.33 11.02 -6.02
CA ILE A 161 4.54 11.51 -4.89
C ILE A 161 4.89 10.65 -3.68
N ASN A 162 5.39 11.29 -2.64
CA ASN A 162 5.67 10.62 -1.37
C ASN A 162 4.38 10.15 -0.70
N ASN A 163 4.51 9.13 0.16
CA ASN A 163 3.38 8.65 0.92
C ASN A 163 2.89 9.74 1.89
N PRO A 164 1.58 9.99 1.97
CA PRO A 164 1.03 10.91 2.95
C PRO A 164 1.19 10.37 4.37
N VAL A 165 1.36 11.28 5.31
CA VAL A 165 1.35 11.03 6.74
C VAL A 165 0.19 11.81 7.33
N ASP A 166 -0.65 11.13 8.09
CA ASP A 166 -1.77 11.73 8.82
C ASP A 166 -1.26 12.23 10.18
N PHE A 167 -0.77 13.45 10.19
CA PHE A 167 -0.24 14.08 11.42
C PHE A 167 -1.32 14.27 12.46
N SER A 168 -2.52 14.69 12.07
CA SER A 168 -3.63 14.92 13.00
C SER A 168 -4.02 13.65 13.74
N PHE A 169 -4.07 12.53 13.05
CA PHE A 169 -4.31 11.23 13.66
C PHE A 169 -3.19 10.83 14.63
N ILE A 170 -1.94 11.10 14.29
CA ILE A 170 -0.79 10.81 15.17
C ILE A 170 -0.86 11.68 16.44
N GLU A 171 -1.14 12.98 16.29
CA GLU A 171 -1.24 13.92 17.41
C GLU A 171 -2.38 13.53 18.35
N GLU A 172 -3.57 13.25 17.84
CA GLU A 172 -4.71 12.75 18.63
C GLU A 172 -4.35 11.49 19.45
N LYS A 173 -3.63 10.55 18.84
CA LYS A 173 -3.20 9.33 19.55
C LYS A 173 -2.13 9.60 20.57
N LEU A 174 -1.27 10.59 20.36
CA LEU A 174 -0.21 10.96 21.31
C LEU A 174 -0.76 11.66 22.58
N GLU A 175 -1.84 12.43 22.47
CA GLU A 175 -2.48 13.09 23.64
C GLU A 175 -2.88 12.10 24.73
N ASN A 176 -3.30 10.90 24.35
CA ASN A 176 -3.74 9.85 25.25
C ASN A 176 -2.69 8.72 25.43
N ALA A 177 -1.49 8.91 24.89
CA ALA A 177 -0.46 7.87 24.93
C ALA A 177 0.25 7.83 26.29
N THR A 178 0.43 6.63 26.80
CA THR A 178 1.25 6.37 27.99
C THR A 178 2.53 5.62 27.61
N LYS A 179 3.57 5.78 28.41
CA LYS A 179 4.78 4.98 28.21
C LYS A 179 4.42 3.48 28.38
N PRO A 180 4.82 2.61 27.45
CA PRO A 180 4.56 1.18 27.60
C PRO A 180 5.32 0.60 28.80
N GLU A 181 4.77 -0.44 29.42
CA GLU A 181 5.41 -1.13 30.57
C GLU A 181 6.84 -1.62 30.27
N SER A 182 7.11 -1.94 29.01
CA SER A 182 8.44 -2.36 28.55
C SER A 182 9.45 -1.22 28.45
N TYR A 183 9.03 0.04 28.56
CA TYR A 183 9.92 1.19 28.54
C TYR A 183 10.78 1.23 29.82
N ARG A 184 12.10 1.40 29.67
CA ARG A 184 13.00 1.52 30.79
C ARG A 184 13.67 2.89 30.84
N GLU A 185 13.48 3.60 31.94
CA GLU A 185 14.19 4.85 32.17
C GLU A 185 15.69 4.60 32.37
N GLY A 186 16.52 5.53 31.89
CA GLY A 186 17.98 5.38 31.91
C GLY A 186 18.54 4.47 30.81
N TYR A 187 17.69 3.89 29.97
CA TYR A 187 18.07 3.14 28.79
C TYR A 187 17.75 3.92 27.50
N LYS A 188 18.55 3.71 26.45
CA LYS A 188 18.18 4.11 25.11
C LYS A 188 17.16 3.10 24.59
N ASN A 189 15.88 3.48 24.58
CA ASN A 189 14.80 2.64 24.05
C ASN A 189 14.74 2.81 22.52
N VAL A 190 15.04 1.77 21.77
CA VAL A 190 15.00 1.73 20.31
C VAL A 190 13.79 0.93 19.88
N VAL A 191 12.99 1.49 18.97
CA VAL A 191 11.76 0.84 18.46
C VAL A 191 11.96 0.49 17.00
N ALA A 192 11.66 -0.77 16.65
CA ALA A 192 11.62 -1.27 15.27
C ALA A 192 10.22 -1.80 14.98
N ILE A 193 9.58 -1.29 13.91
CA ILE A 193 8.19 -1.61 13.57
C ILE A 193 8.12 -2.22 12.18
N GLY A 194 7.41 -3.34 12.03
CA GLY A 194 7.16 -3.90 10.70
C GLY A 194 6.68 -5.34 10.70
N ASN A 195 6.28 -5.82 9.51
CA ASN A 195 5.97 -7.23 9.31
C ASN A 195 7.22 -8.08 9.56
N LEU A 196 7.12 -9.09 10.43
CA LEU A 196 8.22 -9.98 10.80
C LEU A 196 8.48 -10.98 9.66
N SER A 197 9.29 -10.54 8.71
CA SER A 197 9.67 -11.31 7.52
C SER A 197 11.15 -11.07 7.20
N SER A 198 11.81 -12.04 6.59
CA SER A 198 13.22 -12.00 6.20
C SER A 198 13.59 -10.74 5.40
N ARG A 199 12.65 -10.23 4.58
CA ARG A 199 12.81 -9.00 3.82
C ARG A 199 13.02 -7.75 4.68
N LYS A 200 12.57 -7.76 5.94
CA LYS A 200 12.68 -6.62 6.86
C LYS A 200 13.97 -6.63 7.68
N GLY A 201 14.71 -7.74 7.68
CA GLY A 201 16.04 -7.83 8.28
C GLY A 201 16.07 -7.75 9.81
N PHE A 202 15.00 -8.14 10.50
CA PHE A 202 14.96 -8.16 11.96
C PHE A 202 16.00 -9.11 12.58
N ASP A 203 16.36 -10.19 11.88
CA ASP A 203 17.44 -11.11 12.26
C ASP A 203 18.79 -10.40 12.28
N ASN A 204 19.07 -9.54 11.30
CA ASN A 204 20.28 -8.73 11.27
C ASN A 204 20.28 -7.67 12.39
N LEU A 205 19.10 -7.05 12.62
CA LEU A 205 18.95 -6.10 13.73
C LEU A 205 19.28 -6.75 15.08
N LEU A 206 18.75 -7.94 15.35
CA LEU A 206 19.04 -8.70 16.58
C LEU A 206 20.54 -9.00 16.70
N LYS A 207 21.20 -9.44 15.63
CA LYS A 207 22.66 -9.69 15.64
C LYS A 207 23.47 -8.43 15.98
N VAL A 208 23.02 -7.25 15.53
CA VAL A 208 23.66 -5.98 15.91
C VAL A 208 23.45 -5.69 17.39
N PHE A 209 22.25 -5.92 17.93
CA PHE A 209 21.96 -5.66 19.34
C PHE A 209 22.70 -6.59 20.29
N VAL A 210 23.07 -7.79 19.87
CA VAL A 210 24.01 -8.65 20.67
C VAL A 210 25.30 -7.90 20.99
N LYS A 211 25.84 -7.14 20.05
CA LYS A 211 27.09 -6.38 20.24
C LYS A 211 26.91 -5.16 21.17
N LEU A 212 25.67 -4.76 21.43
CA LEU A 212 25.33 -3.62 22.26
C LEU A 212 24.98 -4.00 23.72
N LYS A 213 25.09 -5.28 24.08
CA LYS A 213 24.74 -5.78 25.45
C LYS A 213 25.40 -5.03 26.60
N GLN A 214 26.59 -4.48 26.39
CA GLN A 214 27.32 -3.71 27.40
C GLN A 214 26.79 -2.27 27.55
N HIS A 215 25.92 -1.82 26.68
CA HIS A 215 25.35 -0.49 26.70
C HIS A 215 23.91 -0.54 27.23
N LYS A 216 23.48 0.54 27.89
CA LYS A 216 22.07 0.69 28.33
C LYS A 216 21.16 0.96 27.17
N VAL A 217 20.98 -0.04 26.30
CA VAL A 217 20.11 0.01 25.09
C VAL A 217 19.09 -1.12 25.16
N LEU A 218 17.83 -0.81 24.89
CA LEU A 218 16.73 -1.77 24.86
C LEU A 218 16.05 -1.71 23.48
N LEU A 219 15.85 -2.87 22.84
CA LEU A 219 15.16 -2.99 21.58
C LEU A 219 13.73 -3.47 21.79
N HIS A 220 12.78 -2.70 21.28
CA HIS A 220 11.38 -3.07 21.21
C HIS A 220 11.04 -3.38 19.75
N ILE A 221 10.65 -4.62 19.44
CA ILE A 221 10.19 -5.03 18.11
C ILE A 221 8.67 -5.14 18.13
N LEU A 222 8.02 -4.31 17.31
CA LEU A 222 6.58 -4.23 17.18
C LEU A 222 6.16 -4.78 15.80
N GLY A 223 5.40 -5.86 15.79
CA GLY A 223 4.92 -6.46 14.56
C GLY A 223 4.58 -7.92 14.70
N ASP A 224 4.03 -8.47 13.61
CA ASP A 224 3.74 -9.89 13.46
C ASP A 224 4.16 -10.36 12.07
N GLY A 225 4.30 -11.68 11.88
CA GLY A 225 4.68 -12.27 10.60
C GLY A 225 5.27 -13.66 10.74
N ARG A 226 5.52 -14.28 9.58
CA ARG A 226 5.97 -15.68 9.49
C ARG A 226 7.27 -15.99 10.24
N ASP A 227 8.13 -15.00 10.44
CA ASP A 227 9.44 -15.19 11.07
C ASP A 227 9.41 -14.93 12.58
N ARG A 228 8.22 -14.69 13.18
CA ARG A 228 8.05 -14.36 14.60
C ARG A 228 8.68 -15.38 15.53
N GLU A 229 8.38 -16.67 15.32
CA GLU A 229 8.91 -17.74 16.18
C GLU A 229 10.43 -17.86 16.06
N MET A 230 10.96 -17.80 14.84
CA MET A 230 12.38 -17.83 14.57
C MET A 230 13.10 -16.68 15.27
N LEU A 231 12.57 -15.45 15.15
CA LEU A 231 13.14 -14.27 15.81
C LEU A 231 13.05 -14.38 17.34
N HIS A 232 11.99 -14.98 17.87
CA HIS A 232 11.83 -15.20 19.30
C HIS A 232 12.85 -16.21 19.85
N GLN A 233 13.25 -17.19 19.05
CA GLN A 233 14.29 -18.18 19.40
C GLN A 233 15.70 -17.59 19.34
N MET A 234 15.92 -16.51 18.60
CA MET A 234 17.18 -15.77 18.56
C MET A 234 17.40 -14.96 19.84
N LYS A 235 17.17 -15.57 21.04
CA LYS A 235 17.31 -14.88 22.33
C LYS A 235 18.69 -14.26 22.49
N LEU A 236 18.68 -12.99 22.87
CA LEU A 236 19.86 -12.20 23.21
C LEU A 236 20.38 -12.54 24.62
#